data_c522eaca8c16d1369583da5daf05a960
#
_entry.id   c522eaca8c16d1369583da5daf05a960
#
_cell.length_a   1.000
_cell.length_b   1.000
_cell.length_c   1.000
_cell.angle_alpha   90.00
_cell.angle_beta   90.00
_cell.angle_gamma   90.00
#
_symmetry.space_group_name_H-M   'P 1'
#
loop_
_entity.id
_entity.type
_entity.pdbx_description
1 polymer ?
#
loop_
_entity_poly.entity_id
_entity_poly.type
_entity_poly.pdbx_seq_one_letter_code
_entity_poly.pdbx_strand_id
1 'polypeptide(L)'
;MKHATQLIDQVVAESLRVKSEFFQEHKDRIVEVAENIAHGLRNGNKVLFFGNGGSAADAQHLAAEFVGRFGPDRSPLAGISLSTDTSILTALSNDYGYEKVFSRQIEALGRPGDTAVAISTSGNSPNVIEAAAVARSKGLFTVALTGETGGKLKDCVEVVFRV
;
A
#
# COMPACT_ATOMS: atom_id res chain seq x y z
N MET A 1 33.38 17.06 -8.27
CA MET A 1 33.29 15.60 -8.51
C MET A 1 33.44 14.79 -7.22
N LYS A 2 34.52 14.91 -6.43
CA LYS A 2 34.71 14.12 -5.18
C LYS A 2 33.55 14.19 -4.20
N HIS A 3 32.95 15.37 -4.00
CA HIS A 3 31.82 15.55 -3.09
C HIS A 3 30.54 14.81 -3.58
N ALA A 4 30.28 14.84 -4.88
CA ALA A 4 29.13 14.11 -5.46
C ALA A 4 29.30 12.58 -5.32
N THR A 5 30.52 12.07 -5.52
CA THR A 5 30.81 10.64 -5.34
C THR A 5 30.60 10.23 -3.88
N GLN A 6 31.10 11.01 -2.93
CA GLN A 6 30.90 10.76 -1.49
C GLN A 6 29.40 10.76 -1.10
N LEU A 7 28.60 11.67 -1.67
CA LEU A 7 27.16 11.71 -1.43
C LEU A 7 26.48 10.44 -1.94
N ILE A 8 26.86 9.95 -3.14
CA ILE A 8 26.34 8.69 -3.67
C ILE A 8 26.67 7.52 -2.73
N ASP A 9 27.94 7.43 -2.28
CA ASP A 9 28.38 6.37 -1.37
C ASP A 9 27.57 6.39 -0.06
N GLN A 10 27.31 7.58 0.50
CA GLN A 10 26.50 7.75 1.71
C GLN A 10 25.04 7.30 1.50
N VAL A 11 24.42 7.73 0.39
CA VAL A 11 23.03 7.34 0.07
C VAL A 11 22.90 5.83 -0.11
N VAL A 12 23.85 5.20 -0.81
CA VAL A 12 23.88 3.76 -1.02
C VAL A 12 24.06 3.02 0.32
N ALA A 13 25.03 3.44 1.14
CA ALA A 13 25.26 2.83 2.44
C ALA A 13 24.02 2.90 3.35
N GLU A 14 23.40 4.08 3.42
CA GLU A 14 22.15 4.28 4.20
C GLU A 14 21.00 3.41 3.67
N SER A 15 20.80 3.35 2.36
CA SER A 15 19.77 2.50 1.76
C SER A 15 19.97 1.02 2.09
N LEU A 16 21.22 0.53 2.08
CA LEU A 16 21.52 -0.85 2.43
C LEU A 16 21.30 -1.12 3.93
N ARG A 17 21.71 -0.19 4.78
CA ARG A 17 21.50 -0.28 6.24
C ARG A 17 20.01 -0.38 6.57
N VAL A 18 19.20 0.58 6.10
CA VAL A 18 17.75 0.64 6.35
C VAL A 18 17.05 -0.63 5.87
N LYS A 19 17.37 -1.10 4.66
CA LYS A 19 16.78 -2.35 4.15
C LYS A 19 17.15 -3.56 5.02
N SER A 20 18.43 -3.67 5.43
CA SER A 20 18.89 -4.78 6.26
C SER A 20 18.18 -4.80 7.61
N GLU A 21 18.09 -3.66 8.28
CA GLU A 21 17.41 -3.50 9.57
C GLU A 21 15.92 -3.82 9.45
N PHE A 22 15.24 -3.28 8.42
CA PHE A 22 13.83 -3.54 8.16
C PHE A 22 13.53 -5.03 8.02
N PHE A 23 14.28 -5.76 7.19
CA PHE A 23 14.06 -7.18 7.01
C PHE A 23 14.44 -8.02 8.23
N GLN A 24 15.43 -7.61 9.01
CA GLN A 24 15.76 -8.27 10.28
C GLN A 24 14.62 -8.14 11.29
N GLU A 25 14.02 -6.97 11.38
CA GLU A 25 12.94 -6.69 12.34
C GLU A 25 11.61 -7.30 11.91
N HIS A 26 11.28 -7.26 10.61
CA HIS A 26 9.92 -7.52 10.12
C HIS A 26 9.73 -8.83 9.35
N LYS A 27 10.76 -9.67 9.16
CA LYS A 27 10.67 -10.86 8.31
C LYS A 27 9.50 -11.79 8.67
N ASP A 28 9.29 -12.06 9.96
CA ASP A 28 8.21 -12.95 10.41
C ASP A 28 6.83 -12.32 10.17
N ARG A 29 6.73 -11.00 10.39
CA ARG A 29 5.51 -10.24 10.12
C ARG A 29 5.20 -10.14 8.63
N ILE A 30 6.21 -10.05 7.78
CA ILE A 30 6.05 -10.10 6.31
C ILE A 30 5.47 -11.43 5.87
N VAL A 31 5.97 -12.55 6.42
CA VAL A 31 5.45 -13.89 6.13
C VAL A 31 3.98 -13.99 6.56
N GLU A 32 3.63 -13.56 7.77
CA GLU A 32 2.26 -13.55 8.27
C GLU A 32 1.30 -12.76 7.35
N VAL A 33 1.71 -11.56 6.93
CA VAL A 33 0.93 -10.74 5.98
C VAL A 33 0.78 -11.43 4.64
N ALA A 34 1.84 -12.02 4.11
CA ALA A 34 1.80 -12.76 2.85
C ALA A 34 0.85 -13.97 2.91
N GLU A 35 0.86 -14.70 4.02
CA GLU A 35 -0.06 -15.83 4.25
C GLU A 35 -1.52 -15.39 4.34
N ASN A 36 -1.80 -14.27 5.04
CA ASN A 36 -3.15 -13.69 5.11
C ASN A 36 -3.66 -13.28 3.73
N ILE A 37 -2.84 -12.55 2.94
CA ILE A 37 -3.18 -12.18 1.57
C ILE A 37 -3.45 -13.44 0.71
N ALA A 38 -2.56 -14.42 0.76
CA ALA A 38 -2.70 -15.66 0.00
C ALA A 38 -3.95 -16.46 0.40
N HIS A 39 -4.30 -16.46 1.69
CA HIS A 39 -5.55 -17.06 2.18
C HIS A 39 -6.78 -16.34 1.60
N GLY A 40 -6.82 -15.02 1.68
CA GLY A 40 -7.89 -14.21 1.10
C GLY A 40 -8.07 -14.48 -0.41
N LEU A 41 -6.97 -14.44 -1.18
CA LEU A 41 -6.99 -14.68 -2.61
C LEU A 41 -7.51 -16.09 -2.97
N ARG A 42 -7.14 -17.13 -2.22
CA ARG A 42 -7.68 -18.49 -2.41
C ARG A 42 -9.19 -18.58 -2.15
N ASN A 43 -9.71 -17.70 -1.31
CA ASN A 43 -11.14 -17.60 -1.00
C ASN A 43 -11.91 -16.65 -1.95
N GLY A 44 -11.28 -16.21 -3.06
CA GLY A 44 -11.91 -15.35 -4.07
C GLY A 44 -11.92 -13.86 -3.69
N ASN A 45 -11.19 -13.47 -2.67
CA ASN A 45 -10.97 -12.07 -2.29
C ASN A 45 -9.91 -11.41 -3.18
N LYS A 46 -9.71 -10.11 -2.99
CA LYS A 46 -8.78 -9.28 -3.75
C LYS A 46 -7.92 -8.39 -2.87
N VAL A 47 -6.89 -7.81 -3.46
CA VAL A 47 -6.06 -6.78 -2.82
C VAL A 47 -6.32 -5.43 -3.47
N LEU A 48 -6.61 -4.41 -2.66
CA LEU A 48 -6.82 -3.03 -3.06
C LEU A 48 -5.60 -2.20 -2.64
N PHE A 49 -4.92 -1.60 -3.60
CA PHE A 49 -3.73 -0.77 -3.38
C PHE A 49 -4.07 0.70 -3.60
N PHE A 50 -3.59 1.60 -2.72
CA PHE A 50 -3.82 3.03 -2.87
C PHE A 50 -2.73 3.87 -2.19
N GLY A 51 -2.52 5.05 -2.74
CA GLY A 51 -1.56 6.05 -2.28
C GLY A 51 -1.53 7.24 -3.22
N ASN A 52 -0.72 8.25 -2.92
CA ASN A 52 -0.61 9.48 -3.69
C ASN A 52 0.76 9.60 -4.37
N GLY A 53 0.85 10.28 -5.50
CA GLY A 53 2.12 10.59 -6.17
C GLY A 53 2.95 9.34 -6.49
N GLY A 54 4.17 9.23 -5.96
CA GLY A 54 5.02 8.05 -6.08
C GLY A 54 4.36 6.81 -5.51
N SER A 55 3.68 6.92 -4.37
CA SER A 55 2.92 5.82 -3.78
C SER A 55 1.72 5.37 -4.62
N ALA A 56 1.16 6.26 -5.48
CA ALA A 56 0.17 5.85 -6.48
C ALA A 56 0.81 5.01 -7.58
N ALA A 57 2.03 5.35 -8.01
CA ALA A 57 2.78 4.55 -8.97
C ALA A 57 3.14 3.17 -8.39
N ASP A 58 3.56 3.11 -7.13
CA ASP A 58 3.80 1.85 -6.43
C ASP A 58 2.53 1.00 -6.34
N ALA A 59 1.39 1.60 -6.01
CA ALA A 59 0.09 0.92 -5.98
C ALA A 59 -0.28 0.30 -7.33
N GLN A 60 -0.03 1.02 -8.43
CA GLN A 60 -0.25 0.52 -9.79
C GLN A 60 0.70 -0.62 -10.14
N HIS A 61 1.99 -0.48 -9.82
CA HIS A 61 2.99 -1.51 -10.05
C HIS A 61 2.62 -2.80 -9.32
N LEU A 62 2.33 -2.71 -8.02
CA LEU A 62 1.94 -3.87 -7.21
C LEU A 62 0.69 -4.55 -7.77
N ALA A 63 -0.35 -3.80 -8.14
CA ALA A 63 -1.54 -4.36 -8.76
C ALA A 63 -1.23 -5.07 -10.09
N ALA A 64 -0.35 -4.50 -10.91
CA ALA A 64 0.09 -5.11 -12.17
C ALA A 64 0.84 -6.44 -11.94
N GLU A 65 1.69 -6.52 -10.91
CA GLU A 65 2.39 -7.75 -10.55
C GLU A 65 1.43 -8.84 -10.05
N PHE A 66 0.32 -8.48 -9.39
CA PHE A 66 -0.72 -9.42 -8.99
C PHE A 66 -1.46 -9.99 -10.20
N VAL A 67 -1.89 -9.13 -11.13
CA VAL A 67 -2.64 -9.54 -12.35
C VAL A 67 -1.73 -10.23 -13.36
N GLY A 68 -0.54 -9.73 -13.55
CA GLY A 68 0.50 -10.34 -14.37
C GLY A 68 1.24 -11.44 -13.62
N ARG A 69 2.55 -11.24 -13.42
CA ARG A 69 3.38 -12.14 -12.60
C ARG A 69 4.64 -11.44 -12.13
N PHE A 70 5.04 -11.68 -10.90
CA PHE A 70 6.36 -11.40 -10.39
C PHE A 70 7.13 -12.72 -10.25
N GLY A 71 8.15 -12.92 -11.08
CA GLY A 71 8.95 -14.16 -11.10
C GLY A 71 8.31 -15.29 -11.94
N PRO A 72 8.10 -16.50 -11.40
CA PRO A 72 7.62 -17.65 -12.15
C PRO A 72 6.19 -17.46 -12.67
N ASP A 73 5.87 -18.19 -13.74
CA ASP A 73 4.54 -18.18 -14.34
C ASP A 73 3.49 -18.76 -13.36
N ARG A 74 2.32 -18.12 -13.29
CA ARG A 74 1.22 -18.48 -12.39
C ARG A 74 -0.11 -17.93 -12.89
N SER A 75 -1.20 -18.45 -12.35
CA SER A 75 -2.53 -17.86 -12.58
C SER A 75 -2.61 -16.43 -12.06
N PRO A 76 -3.39 -15.55 -12.74
CA PRO A 76 -3.63 -14.17 -12.29
C PRO A 76 -4.23 -14.12 -10.90
N LEU A 77 -3.82 -13.13 -10.12
CA LEU A 77 -4.37 -12.83 -8.79
C LEU A 77 -5.13 -11.51 -8.83
N ALA A 78 -6.20 -11.40 -8.05
CA ALA A 78 -7.06 -10.23 -8.02
C ALA A 78 -6.39 -9.07 -7.27
N GLY A 79 -5.75 -8.16 -8.01
CA GLY A 79 -5.13 -6.92 -7.49
C GLY A 79 -5.69 -5.71 -8.22
N ILE A 80 -6.07 -4.66 -7.49
CA ILE A 80 -6.63 -3.43 -8.05
C ILE A 80 -5.93 -2.23 -7.43
N SER A 81 -5.44 -1.31 -8.27
CA SER A 81 -5.00 0.01 -7.82
C SER A 81 -6.16 1.00 -7.91
N LEU A 82 -6.46 1.70 -6.80
CA LEU A 82 -7.51 2.71 -6.73
C LEU A 82 -7.07 4.08 -7.29
N SER A 83 -5.83 4.18 -7.80
CA SER A 83 -5.26 5.41 -8.35
C SER A 83 -5.25 5.45 -9.90
N THR A 84 -5.99 4.57 -10.58
CA THR A 84 -5.89 4.41 -12.04
C THR A 84 -7.06 5.01 -12.81
N ASP A 85 -8.28 4.97 -12.28
CA ASP A 85 -9.46 5.49 -12.98
C ASP A 85 -9.55 7.01 -12.80
N THR A 86 -9.16 7.73 -13.85
CA THR A 86 -9.15 9.21 -13.82
C THR A 86 -10.56 9.80 -13.73
N SER A 87 -11.58 9.13 -14.27
CA SER A 87 -12.98 9.58 -14.17
C SER A 87 -13.46 9.48 -12.73
N ILE A 88 -13.19 8.37 -12.04
CA ILE A 88 -13.52 8.21 -10.62
C ILE A 88 -12.77 9.26 -9.78
N LEU A 89 -11.47 9.41 -9.97
CA LEU A 89 -10.64 10.33 -9.19
C LEU A 89 -11.12 11.78 -9.35
N THR A 90 -11.39 12.22 -10.59
CA THR A 90 -11.80 13.59 -10.86
C THR A 90 -13.23 13.88 -10.42
N ALA A 91 -14.18 12.97 -10.66
CA ALA A 91 -15.56 13.11 -10.21
C ALA A 91 -15.64 13.17 -8.68
N LEU A 92 -15.03 12.21 -7.98
CA LEU A 92 -15.05 12.19 -6.52
C LEU A 92 -14.35 13.39 -5.90
N SER A 93 -13.23 13.86 -6.51
CA SER A 93 -12.54 15.07 -6.05
C SER A 93 -13.41 16.32 -6.18
N ASN A 94 -14.15 16.43 -7.30
CA ASN A 94 -15.03 17.56 -7.57
C ASN A 94 -16.27 17.57 -6.63
N ASP A 95 -16.87 16.41 -6.41
CA ASP A 95 -18.17 16.32 -5.74
C ASP A 95 -18.04 16.16 -4.21
N TYR A 96 -16.98 15.51 -3.73
CA TYR A 96 -16.83 15.13 -2.32
C TYR A 96 -15.50 15.57 -1.68
N GLY A 97 -14.59 16.14 -2.47
CA GLY A 97 -13.23 16.48 -2.04
C GLY A 97 -12.23 15.33 -2.22
N TYR A 98 -10.95 15.70 -2.35
CA TYR A 98 -9.87 14.71 -2.64
C TYR A 98 -9.65 13.72 -1.51
N GLU A 99 -10.03 14.04 -0.29
CA GLU A 99 -9.99 13.14 0.86
C GLU A 99 -10.89 11.90 0.71
N LYS A 100 -11.92 11.96 -0.14
CA LYS A 100 -12.88 10.86 -0.37
C LYS A 100 -12.51 9.93 -1.53
N VAL A 101 -11.49 10.25 -2.31
CA VAL A 101 -11.20 9.54 -3.58
C VAL A 101 -10.93 8.05 -3.42
N PHE A 102 -10.32 7.61 -2.33
CA PHE A 102 -10.06 6.20 -2.07
C PHE A 102 -11.14 5.56 -1.20
N SER A 103 -11.62 6.26 -0.17
CA SER A 103 -12.64 5.72 0.74
C SER A 103 -13.93 5.35 0.00
N ARG A 104 -14.40 6.18 -0.92
CA ARG A 104 -15.57 5.90 -1.77
C ARG A 104 -15.38 4.67 -2.66
N GLN A 105 -14.19 4.46 -3.19
CA GLN A 105 -13.90 3.26 -3.98
C GLN A 105 -13.87 2.01 -3.10
N ILE A 106 -13.33 2.09 -1.87
CA ILE A 106 -13.36 0.99 -0.91
C ILE A 106 -14.80 0.69 -0.48
N GLU A 107 -15.65 1.70 -0.25
CA GLU A 107 -17.07 1.50 0.02
C GLU A 107 -17.78 0.69 -1.08
N ALA A 108 -17.47 1.01 -2.33
CA ALA A 108 -18.08 0.36 -3.50
C ALA A 108 -17.53 -1.06 -3.78
N LEU A 109 -16.22 -1.23 -3.69
CA LEU A 109 -15.51 -2.42 -4.18
C LEU A 109 -15.10 -3.39 -3.07
N GLY A 110 -14.85 -2.89 -1.86
CA GLY A 110 -14.32 -3.66 -0.74
C GLY A 110 -15.36 -4.60 -0.13
N ARG A 111 -14.93 -5.83 0.16
CA ARG A 111 -15.72 -6.88 0.80
C ARG A 111 -14.96 -7.44 2.01
N PRO A 112 -15.65 -7.97 3.03
CA PRO A 112 -14.97 -8.66 4.12
C PRO A 112 -14.03 -9.75 3.61
N GLY A 113 -12.82 -9.82 4.17
CA GLY A 113 -11.77 -10.76 3.75
C GLY A 113 -10.86 -10.26 2.62
N ASP A 114 -11.19 -9.15 1.95
CA ASP A 114 -10.24 -8.46 1.06
C ASP A 114 -9.07 -7.86 1.86
N THR A 115 -7.99 -7.54 1.17
CA THR A 115 -6.88 -6.81 1.77
C THR A 115 -6.82 -5.38 1.22
N ALA A 116 -6.59 -4.40 2.09
CA ALA A 116 -6.34 -3.01 1.74
C ALA A 116 -4.89 -2.64 2.08
N VAL A 117 -4.10 -2.27 1.08
CA VAL A 117 -2.70 -1.86 1.22
C VAL A 117 -2.60 -0.35 1.01
N ALA A 118 -2.39 0.38 2.09
CA ALA A 118 -2.28 1.83 2.15
C ALA A 118 -0.82 2.26 2.07
N ILE A 119 -0.43 3.08 1.09
CA ILE A 119 0.95 3.51 0.89
C ILE A 119 1.05 5.02 1.13
N SER A 120 1.80 5.44 2.14
CA SER A 120 1.98 6.87 2.46
C SER A 120 3.27 7.10 3.24
N THR A 121 4.30 7.69 2.62
CA THR A 121 5.58 7.98 3.26
C THR A 121 5.43 8.78 4.56
N SER A 122 4.59 9.82 4.57
CA SER A 122 4.35 10.62 5.78
C SER A 122 3.42 9.93 6.79
N GLY A 123 2.60 8.96 6.34
CA GLY A 123 1.51 8.39 7.14
C GLY A 123 0.43 9.39 7.53
N ASN A 124 0.38 10.57 6.89
CA ASN A 124 -0.53 11.65 7.27
C ASN A 124 -1.44 12.16 6.12
N SER A 125 -1.46 11.47 4.99
CA SER A 125 -2.34 11.82 3.86
C SER A 125 -3.81 11.59 4.23
N PRO A 126 -4.67 12.63 4.27
CA PRO A 126 -6.04 12.49 4.76
C PRO A 126 -6.87 11.44 4.01
N ASN A 127 -6.76 11.41 2.68
CA ASN A 127 -7.47 10.44 1.83
C ASN A 127 -7.02 8.98 2.07
N VAL A 128 -5.74 8.77 2.39
CA VAL A 128 -5.20 7.43 2.68
C VAL A 128 -5.66 6.96 4.07
N ILE A 129 -5.61 7.86 5.07
CA ILE A 129 -6.08 7.59 6.44
C ILE A 129 -7.57 7.23 6.44
N GLU A 130 -8.38 8.04 5.77
CA GLU A 130 -9.82 7.81 5.70
C GLU A 130 -10.14 6.48 5.01
N ALA A 131 -9.48 6.20 3.89
CA ALA A 131 -9.65 4.94 3.18
C ALA A 131 -9.26 3.72 4.04
N ALA A 132 -8.18 3.80 4.80
CA ALA A 132 -7.76 2.75 5.72
C ALA A 132 -8.79 2.51 6.84
N ALA A 133 -9.34 3.58 7.42
CA ALA A 133 -10.39 3.48 8.42
C ALA A 133 -11.67 2.84 7.87
N VAL A 134 -12.11 3.23 6.68
CA VAL A 134 -13.25 2.62 5.99
C VAL A 134 -12.97 1.15 5.68
N ALA A 135 -11.80 0.81 5.16
CA ALA A 135 -11.43 -0.58 4.88
C ALA A 135 -11.55 -1.46 6.13
N ARG A 136 -10.97 -1.01 7.24
CA ARG A 136 -11.04 -1.71 8.52
C ARG A 136 -12.48 -1.87 9.01
N SER A 137 -13.30 -0.84 8.92
CA SER A 137 -14.71 -0.89 9.34
C SER A 137 -15.55 -1.87 8.51
N LYS A 138 -15.14 -2.13 7.25
CA LYS A 138 -15.76 -3.10 6.35
C LYS A 138 -15.22 -4.53 6.50
N GLY A 139 -14.30 -4.78 7.42
CA GLY A 139 -13.70 -6.09 7.64
C GLY A 139 -12.67 -6.51 6.60
N LEU A 140 -12.01 -5.52 5.96
CA LEU A 140 -10.84 -5.79 5.14
C LEU A 140 -9.61 -5.93 6.06
N PHE A 141 -8.71 -6.84 5.74
CA PHE A 141 -7.39 -6.89 6.37
C PHE A 141 -6.58 -5.67 5.91
N THR A 142 -6.09 -4.86 6.85
CA THR A 142 -5.48 -3.57 6.54
C THR A 142 -3.98 -3.54 6.83
N VAL A 143 -3.22 -3.16 5.81
CA VAL A 143 -1.75 -3.06 5.86
C VAL A 143 -1.33 -1.66 5.43
N ALA A 144 -0.39 -1.04 6.14
CA ALA A 144 0.22 0.22 5.72
C ALA A 144 1.73 0.06 5.46
N LEU A 145 2.19 0.70 4.38
CA LEU A 145 3.60 0.94 4.09
C LEU A 145 3.89 2.42 4.29
N THR A 146 4.77 2.75 5.23
CA THR A 146 5.03 4.14 5.64
C THR A 146 6.51 4.43 5.81
N GLY A 147 6.88 5.71 5.93
CA GLY A 147 8.18 6.07 6.47
C GLY A 147 8.25 5.87 7.99
N GLU A 148 9.40 6.17 8.58
CA GLU A 148 9.84 5.87 9.95
C GLU A 148 8.77 6.13 11.04
N THR A 149 8.08 7.26 10.99
CA THR A 149 7.13 7.65 12.05
C THR A 149 5.78 6.94 11.99
N GLY A 150 5.39 6.41 10.82
CA GLY A 150 4.07 5.83 10.57
C GLY A 150 2.92 6.85 10.52
N GLY A 151 3.14 8.07 10.98
CA GLY A 151 2.12 9.12 11.07
C GLY A 151 0.86 8.66 11.82
N LYS A 152 -0.29 9.22 11.46
CA LYS A 152 -1.60 8.82 11.99
C LYS A 152 -2.10 7.51 11.36
N LEU A 153 -1.59 7.14 10.20
CA LEU A 153 -2.03 5.94 9.46
C LEU A 153 -1.75 4.65 10.26
N LYS A 154 -0.67 4.62 11.05
CA LYS A 154 -0.33 3.47 11.91
C LYS A 154 -1.43 3.06 12.87
N ASP A 155 -2.26 4.00 13.32
CA ASP A 155 -3.34 3.76 14.29
C ASP A 155 -4.65 3.31 13.59
N CYS A 156 -4.67 3.38 12.25
CA CYS A 156 -5.85 3.08 11.43
C CYS A 156 -5.83 1.68 10.79
N VAL A 157 -4.69 0.96 10.87
CA VAL A 157 -4.49 -0.33 10.22
C VAL A 157 -4.12 -1.43 11.23
N GLU A 158 -4.25 -2.69 10.82
CA GLU A 158 -3.87 -3.86 11.64
C GLU A 158 -2.38 -4.12 11.61
N VAL A 159 -1.74 -3.87 10.46
CA VAL A 159 -0.30 -4.05 10.27
C VAL A 159 0.32 -2.80 9.67
N VAL A 160 1.40 -2.32 10.27
CA VAL A 160 2.19 -1.22 9.71
C VAL A 160 3.64 -1.66 9.52
N PHE A 161 4.17 -1.43 8.32
CA PHE A 161 5.59 -1.50 8.03
C PHE A 161 6.17 -0.09 7.89
N ARG A 162 7.19 0.21 8.66
CA ARG A 162 7.84 1.52 8.72
C ARG A 162 9.28 1.38 8.24
N VAL A 163 9.68 2.24 7.31
CA VAL A 163 11.02 2.26 6.72
C VAL A 163 11.70 3.60 6.93
#